data_659102e3ae30e107e8578028bcf3cf77
#
_entry.id   659102e3ae30e107e8578028bcf3cf77
#
_cell.length_a   1.000
_cell.length_b   1.000
_cell.length_c   1.000
_cell.angle_alpha   90.00
_cell.angle_beta   90.00
_cell.angle_gamma   90.00
#
_symmetry.space_group_name_H-M   'P 1'
#
loop_
_entity.id
_entity.type
_entity.pdbx_description
1 polymer ?
#
loop_
_entity_poly.entity_id
_entity_poly.type
_entity_poly.pdbx_seq_one_letter_code
_entity_poly.pdbx_strand_id
1 'polypeptide(L)'
;MKKRNVLVVDDDQDVLSMLERLLQKLEYNPFVAYNGEEALRIVDTNKIDVVVSDLVMPEMDGMELLKRIKSRKSDIPFVMITGHPTIETAVEAIKKGAYDYLTKPFQVEEVQIKIDRALEKRGLRRSLRWANGVIWALIFSIPIWLILGIILASILGD
;
A
#
# COMPACT_ATOMS: atom_id res chain seq x y z
N MET A 1 -16.92 -10.34 5.20
CA MET A 1 -16.01 -9.21 4.90
C MET A 1 -15.12 -9.58 3.72
N LYS A 2 -14.75 -8.63 2.84
CA LYS A 2 -13.85 -8.93 1.70
C LYS A 2 -12.43 -9.13 2.24
N LYS A 3 -11.83 -10.28 1.93
CA LYS A 3 -10.43 -10.57 2.32
C LYS A 3 -9.48 -9.52 1.73
N ARG A 4 -8.42 -9.18 2.46
CA ARG A 4 -7.38 -8.23 2.01
C ARG A 4 -6.36 -8.96 1.15
N ASN A 5 -5.98 -8.35 0.04
CA ASN A 5 -5.01 -8.92 -0.89
C ASN A 5 -3.59 -8.56 -0.46
N VAL A 6 -2.80 -9.55 -0.11
CA VAL A 6 -1.40 -9.43 0.31
C VAL A 6 -0.50 -10.03 -0.77
N LEU A 7 0.38 -9.24 -1.35
CA LEU A 7 1.39 -9.74 -2.27
C LEU A 7 2.67 -10.06 -1.49
N VAL A 8 3.15 -11.28 -1.61
CA VAL A 8 4.43 -11.73 -1.06
C VAL A 8 5.42 -11.92 -2.19
N VAL A 9 6.65 -11.43 -2.00
CA VAL A 9 7.72 -11.49 -3.00
C VAL A 9 8.99 -12.00 -2.33
N ASP A 10 9.50 -13.13 -2.80
CA ASP A 10 10.74 -13.75 -2.33
C ASP A 10 11.23 -14.69 -3.43
N ASP A 11 12.54 -14.86 -3.62
CA ASP A 11 13.07 -15.81 -4.60
C ASP A 11 13.15 -17.24 -4.05
N ASP A 12 12.98 -17.41 -2.74
CA ASP A 12 12.91 -18.70 -2.06
C ASP A 12 11.48 -19.25 -2.04
N GLN A 13 11.28 -20.36 -2.79
CA GLN A 13 9.99 -21.03 -2.90
C GLN A 13 9.44 -21.57 -1.56
N ASP A 14 10.32 -22.01 -0.67
CA ASP A 14 9.92 -22.52 0.64
C ASP A 14 9.39 -21.39 1.53
N VAL A 15 10.05 -20.23 1.50
CA VAL A 15 9.60 -19.03 2.21
C VAL A 15 8.25 -18.57 1.66
N LEU A 16 8.08 -18.53 0.34
CA LEU A 16 6.80 -18.16 -0.30
C LEU A 16 5.67 -19.11 0.10
N SER A 17 5.92 -20.42 0.03
CA SER A 17 4.93 -21.43 0.39
C SER A 17 4.54 -21.35 1.87
N MET A 18 5.49 -21.07 2.75
CA MET A 18 5.25 -20.86 4.18
C MET A 18 4.38 -19.61 4.40
N LEU A 19 4.76 -18.48 3.82
CA LEU A 19 4.03 -17.20 3.96
C LEU A 19 2.63 -17.28 3.34
N GLU A 20 2.47 -17.95 2.19
CA GLU A 20 1.16 -18.15 1.56
C GLU A 20 0.21 -18.89 2.50
N ARG A 21 0.64 -20.05 3.05
CA ARG A 21 -0.18 -20.82 4.01
C ARG A 21 -0.50 -20.02 5.27
N LEU A 22 0.47 -19.28 5.77
CA LEU A 22 0.29 -18.40 6.93
C LEU A 22 -0.78 -17.35 6.66
N LEU A 23 -0.69 -16.64 5.56
CA LEU A 23 -1.63 -15.59 5.19
C LEU A 23 -3.04 -16.14 4.94
N GLN A 24 -3.16 -17.33 4.33
CA GLN A 24 -4.44 -18.00 4.18
C GLN A 24 -5.08 -18.35 5.53
N LYS A 25 -4.28 -18.85 6.49
CA LYS A 25 -4.73 -19.14 7.86
C LYS A 25 -5.18 -17.88 8.60
N LEU A 26 -4.55 -16.74 8.33
CA LEU A 26 -4.91 -15.43 8.87
C LEU A 26 -6.04 -14.73 8.08
N GLU A 27 -6.74 -15.47 7.21
CA GLU A 27 -7.87 -14.99 6.40
C GLU A 27 -7.55 -13.88 5.40
N TYR A 28 -6.27 -13.69 5.04
CA TYR A 28 -5.88 -12.85 3.90
C TYR A 28 -6.06 -13.61 2.57
N ASN A 29 -5.99 -12.88 1.46
CA ASN A 29 -5.91 -13.44 0.11
C ASN A 29 -4.48 -13.22 -0.42
N PRO A 30 -3.59 -14.23 -0.34
CA PRO A 30 -2.22 -14.10 -0.77
C PRO A 30 -2.09 -14.12 -2.29
N PHE A 31 -1.22 -13.27 -2.79
CA PHE A 31 -0.62 -13.32 -4.11
C PHE A 31 0.87 -13.59 -3.93
N VAL A 32 1.45 -14.38 -4.81
CA VAL A 32 2.86 -14.81 -4.71
C VAL A 32 3.60 -14.39 -5.96
N ALA A 33 4.81 -13.85 -5.79
CA ALA A 33 5.73 -13.53 -6.88
C ALA A 33 7.14 -14.00 -6.52
N TYR A 34 7.84 -14.60 -7.49
CA TYR A 34 9.18 -15.14 -7.33
C TYR A 34 10.30 -14.14 -7.62
N ASN A 35 9.94 -12.97 -8.13
CA ASN A 35 10.88 -11.88 -8.45
C ASN A 35 10.15 -10.54 -8.58
N GLY A 36 10.94 -9.46 -8.67
CA GLY A 36 10.41 -8.11 -8.74
C GLY A 36 9.57 -7.81 -9.99
N GLU A 37 9.92 -8.37 -11.15
CA GLU A 37 9.18 -8.14 -12.39
C GLU A 37 7.79 -8.80 -12.35
N GLU A 38 7.70 -9.99 -11.79
CA GLU A 38 6.41 -10.67 -11.55
C GLU A 38 5.55 -9.89 -10.56
N ALA A 39 6.16 -9.42 -9.47
CA ALA A 39 5.49 -8.59 -8.48
C ALA A 39 4.89 -7.32 -9.10
N LEU A 40 5.62 -6.64 -9.98
CA LEU A 40 5.13 -5.46 -10.68
C LEU A 40 3.92 -5.78 -11.57
N ARG A 41 3.97 -6.90 -12.33
CA ARG A 41 2.83 -7.34 -13.15
C ARG A 41 1.59 -7.61 -12.28
N ILE A 42 1.76 -8.29 -11.16
CA ILE A 42 0.66 -8.57 -10.23
C ILE A 42 0.07 -7.27 -9.67
N VAL A 43 0.91 -6.32 -9.26
CA VAL A 43 0.46 -5.01 -8.76
C VAL A 43 -0.29 -4.22 -9.83
N ASP A 44 0.11 -4.30 -11.10
CA ASP A 44 -0.53 -3.56 -12.19
C ASP A 44 -1.90 -4.16 -12.55
N THR A 45 -2.03 -5.48 -12.51
CA THR A 45 -3.25 -6.19 -12.94
C THR A 45 -4.24 -6.48 -11.80
N ASN A 46 -3.79 -6.45 -10.55
CA ASN A 46 -4.61 -6.78 -9.40
C ASN A 46 -4.71 -5.64 -8.39
N LYS A 47 -5.77 -5.68 -7.59
CA LYS A 47 -5.91 -4.77 -6.47
C LYS A 47 -5.15 -5.32 -5.26
N ILE A 48 -3.92 -4.92 -5.08
CA ILE A 48 -3.10 -5.29 -3.92
C ILE A 48 -3.32 -4.29 -2.79
N ASP A 49 -3.48 -4.79 -1.57
CA ASP A 49 -3.71 -3.98 -0.37
C ASP A 49 -2.42 -3.72 0.41
N VAL A 50 -1.48 -4.67 0.41
CA VAL A 50 -0.14 -4.54 1.01
C VAL A 50 0.85 -5.43 0.25
N VAL A 51 2.11 -5.01 0.18
CA VAL A 51 3.23 -5.79 -0.36
C VAL A 51 4.18 -6.14 0.77
N VAL A 52 4.60 -7.40 0.81
CA VAL A 52 5.62 -7.95 1.72
C VAL A 52 6.71 -8.54 0.85
N SER A 53 7.93 -7.99 0.88
CA SER A 53 8.99 -8.39 -0.05
C SER A 53 10.29 -8.66 0.67
N ASP A 54 11.00 -9.70 0.25
CA ASP A 54 12.40 -9.84 0.61
C ASP A 54 13.22 -8.67 0.08
N LEU A 55 14.27 -8.33 0.81
CA LEU A 55 15.22 -7.29 0.41
C LEU A 55 16.19 -7.80 -0.64
N VAL A 56 16.69 -9.02 -0.47
CA VAL A 56 17.76 -9.60 -1.28
C VAL A 56 17.15 -10.58 -2.27
N MET A 57 17.03 -10.17 -3.52
CA MET A 57 16.53 -11.00 -4.61
C MET A 57 17.40 -10.80 -5.85
N PRO A 58 17.51 -11.81 -6.73
CA PRO A 58 18.21 -11.66 -8.02
C PRO A 58 17.58 -10.60 -8.93
N GLU A 59 18.36 -10.00 -9.80
CA GLU A 59 17.96 -9.04 -10.84
C GLU A 59 17.36 -7.73 -10.32
N MET A 60 16.31 -7.79 -9.50
CA MET A 60 15.64 -6.65 -8.88
C MET A 60 15.51 -6.89 -7.38
N ASP A 61 16.27 -6.16 -6.60
CA ASP A 61 16.18 -6.22 -5.14
C ASP A 61 14.88 -5.56 -4.60
N GLY A 62 14.59 -5.81 -3.32
CA GLY A 62 13.39 -5.26 -2.68
C GLY A 62 13.37 -3.73 -2.60
N MET A 63 14.53 -3.07 -2.60
CA MET A 63 14.61 -1.60 -2.60
C MET A 63 14.21 -0.99 -3.94
N GLU A 64 14.67 -1.59 -5.03
CA GLU A 64 14.27 -1.16 -6.39
C GLU A 64 12.79 -1.48 -6.63
N LEU A 65 12.32 -2.65 -6.18
CA LEU A 65 10.89 -2.99 -6.25
C LEU A 65 10.03 -1.99 -5.48
N LEU A 66 10.42 -1.64 -4.25
CA LEU A 66 9.76 -0.61 -3.44
C LEU A 66 9.65 0.71 -4.20
N LYS A 67 10.76 1.19 -4.76
CA LYS A 67 10.82 2.44 -5.53
C LYS A 67 9.86 2.40 -6.72
N ARG A 68 9.87 1.32 -7.51
CA ARG A 68 9.00 1.15 -8.68
C ARG A 68 7.52 1.06 -8.30
N ILE A 69 7.17 0.36 -7.22
CA ILE A 69 5.79 0.30 -6.73
C ILE A 69 5.34 1.68 -6.24
N LYS A 70 6.18 2.39 -5.49
CA LYS A 70 5.83 3.73 -4.97
C LYS A 70 5.65 4.77 -6.06
N SER A 71 6.40 4.69 -7.15
CA SER A 71 6.22 5.59 -8.29
C SER A 71 4.90 5.36 -9.03
N ARG A 72 4.39 4.12 -9.07
CA ARG A 72 3.14 3.75 -9.76
C ARG A 72 1.91 3.84 -8.84
N LYS A 73 2.01 3.32 -7.63
CA LYS A 73 0.92 3.20 -6.65
C LYS A 73 1.42 3.57 -5.25
N SER A 74 1.64 4.85 -5.01
CA SER A 74 2.23 5.39 -3.77
C SER A 74 1.47 5.04 -2.49
N ASP A 75 0.18 4.68 -2.60
CA ASP A 75 -0.68 4.38 -1.46
C ASP A 75 -0.59 2.93 -0.97
N ILE A 76 0.05 2.02 -1.73
CA ILE A 76 0.23 0.63 -1.28
C ILE A 76 1.31 0.59 -0.20
N PRO A 77 1.00 0.17 1.03
CA PRO A 77 2.02 -0.05 2.04
C PRO A 77 2.93 -1.19 1.62
N PHE A 78 4.23 -1.04 1.94
CA PHE A 78 5.27 -1.99 1.60
C PHE A 78 6.05 -2.35 2.86
N VAL A 79 6.06 -3.63 3.22
CA VAL A 79 6.83 -4.18 4.33
C VAL A 79 8.04 -4.91 3.76
N MET A 80 9.24 -4.50 4.19
CA MET A 80 10.48 -5.14 3.78
C MET A 80 10.81 -6.30 4.71
N ILE A 81 11.21 -7.45 4.18
CA ILE A 81 11.74 -8.58 4.95
C ILE A 81 13.22 -8.77 4.61
N THR A 82 14.04 -9.21 5.56
CA THR A 82 15.44 -9.56 5.28
C THR A 82 16.01 -10.54 6.30
N GLY A 83 16.91 -11.40 5.83
CA GLY A 83 17.74 -12.25 6.67
C GLY A 83 19.02 -11.58 7.19
N HIS A 84 19.39 -10.41 6.63
CA HIS A 84 20.61 -9.69 6.99
C HIS A 84 20.28 -8.23 7.35
N PRO A 85 19.67 -8.00 8.52
CA PRO A 85 19.29 -6.66 8.93
C PRO A 85 20.52 -5.82 9.30
N THR A 86 20.57 -4.60 8.76
CA THR A 86 21.44 -3.54 9.27
C THR A 86 20.62 -2.29 9.57
N ILE A 87 21.12 -1.43 10.43
CA ILE A 87 20.45 -0.15 10.75
C ILE A 87 20.34 0.68 9.47
N GLU A 88 21.38 0.68 8.66
CA GLU A 88 21.46 1.45 7.42
C GLU A 88 20.38 1.01 6.42
N THR A 89 20.24 -0.31 6.18
CA THR A 89 19.23 -0.83 5.25
C THR A 89 17.81 -0.58 5.74
N ALA A 90 17.57 -0.71 7.04
CA ALA A 90 16.26 -0.41 7.62
C ALA A 90 15.91 1.08 7.49
N VAL A 91 16.82 1.98 7.82
CA VAL A 91 16.63 3.43 7.69
C VAL A 91 16.43 3.82 6.23
N GLU A 92 17.20 3.23 5.31
CA GLU A 92 17.06 3.48 3.87
C GLU A 92 15.69 3.05 3.34
N ALA A 93 15.22 1.85 3.71
CA ALA A 93 13.90 1.36 3.33
C ALA A 93 12.79 2.31 3.77
N ILE A 94 12.81 2.76 5.02
CA ILE A 94 11.82 3.70 5.56
C ILE A 94 11.89 5.05 4.85
N LYS A 95 13.10 5.59 4.58
CA LYS A 95 13.28 6.85 3.83
C LYS A 95 12.74 6.74 2.40
N LYS A 96 12.86 5.57 1.76
CA LYS A 96 12.31 5.29 0.42
C LYS A 96 10.79 5.01 0.43
N GLY A 97 10.16 5.01 1.60
CA GLY A 97 8.72 4.88 1.73
C GLY A 97 8.22 3.48 2.07
N ALA A 98 9.09 2.59 2.55
CA ALA A 98 8.62 1.38 3.20
C ALA A 98 7.76 1.76 4.42
N TYR A 99 6.74 0.95 4.66
CA TYR A 99 5.89 1.13 5.83
C TYR A 99 6.59 0.62 7.09
N ASP A 100 7.21 -0.55 6.96
CA ASP A 100 7.89 -1.24 8.06
C ASP A 100 8.95 -2.19 7.53
N TYR A 101 9.71 -2.77 8.44
CA TYR A 101 10.82 -3.64 8.20
C TYR A 101 10.76 -4.85 9.14
N LEU A 102 11.00 -6.06 8.63
CA LEU A 102 10.89 -7.32 9.35
C LEU A 102 12.15 -8.14 9.15
N THR A 103 12.66 -8.79 10.20
CA THR A 103 13.88 -9.61 10.13
C THR A 103 13.57 -11.09 10.15
N LYS A 104 14.24 -11.87 9.30
CA LYS A 104 14.22 -13.34 9.36
C LYS A 104 15.20 -13.83 10.46
N PRO A 105 14.84 -14.82 11.28
CA PRO A 105 13.56 -15.50 11.35
C PRO A 105 12.49 -14.64 12.07
N PHE A 106 11.25 -14.65 11.60
CA PHE A 106 10.13 -13.92 12.16
C PHE A 106 9.06 -14.87 12.74
N GLN A 107 8.27 -14.35 13.67
CA GLN A 107 7.12 -15.06 14.23
C GLN A 107 5.84 -14.71 13.45
N VAL A 108 4.87 -15.62 13.48
CA VAL A 108 3.57 -15.45 12.82
C VAL A 108 2.87 -14.16 13.24
N GLU A 109 2.88 -13.93 14.55
CA GLU A 109 2.24 -12.78 15.19
C GLU A 109 2.88 -11.46 14.74
N GLU A 110 4.18 -11.47 14.52
CA GLU A 110 4.92 -10.28 14.07
C GLU A 110 4.52 -9.90 12.63
N VAL A 111 4.44 -10.88 11.74
CA VAL A 111 3.98 -10.66 10.35
C VAL A 111 2.56 -10.11 10.34
N GLN A 112 1.66 -10.72 11.12
CA GLN A 112 0.28 -10.29 11.23
C GLN A 112 0.15 -8.85 11.71
N ILE A 113 0.82 -8.52 12.81
CA ILE A 113 0.77 -7.16 13.40
C ILE A 113 1.25 -6.11 12.40
N LYS A 114 2.33 -6.39 11.66
CA LYS A 114 2.88 -5.44 10.68
C LYS A 114 1.94 -5.26 9.48
N ILE A 115 1.34 -6.33 8.99
CA ILE A 115 0.35 -6.27 7.90
C ILE A 115 -0.90 -5.51 8.35
N ASP A 116 -1.46 -5.82 9.51
CA ASP A 116 -2.67 -5.16 10.02
C ASP A 116 -2.46 -3.66 10.20
N ARG A 117 -1.36 -3.25 10.84
CA ARG A 117 -1.00 -1.83 10.99
C ARG A 117 -0.81 -1.12 9.65
N ALA A 118 -0.21 -1.80 8.69
CA ALA A 118 -0.01 -1.27 7.34
C ALA A 118 -1.35 -1.01 6.62
N LEU A 119 -2.29 -1.95 6.74
CA LEU A 119 -3.63 -1.86 6.17
C LEU A 119 -4.47 -0.77 6.84
N GLU A 120 -4.40 -0.65 8.15
CA GLU A 120 -5.10 0.35 8.95
C GLU A 120 -4.67 1.78 8.57
N LYS A 121 -3.36 2.03 8.49
CA LYS A 121 -2.82 3.34 8.06
C LYS A 121 -3.23 3.71 6.65
N ARG A 122 -3.30 2.72 5.73
CA ARG A 122 -3.81 2.94 4.38
C ARG A 122 -5.27 3.37 4.39
N GLY A 123 -6.10 2.74 5.22
CA GLY A 123 -7.52 3.08 5.39
C GLY A 123 -7.71 4.53 5.82
N LEU A 124 -6.99 4.97 6.84
CA LEU A 124 -7.03 6.34 7.37
C LEU A 124 -6.61 7.38 6.32
N ARG A 125 -5.51 7.14 5.58
CA ARG A 125 -5.07 8.04 4.51
C ARG A 125 -6.08 8.16 3.37
N ARG A 126 -6.80 7.09 3.05
CA ARG A 126 -7.85 7.10 2.02
C ARG A 126 -9.06 7.91 2.45
N SER A 127 -9.46 7.73 3.70
CA SER A 127 -10.58 8.49 4.31
C SER A 127 -10.29 9.99 4.35
N LEU A 128 -9.09 10.39 4.77
CA LEU A 128 -8.67 11.79 4.80
C LEU A 128 -8.64 12.43 3.41
N ARG A 129 -8.14 11.73 2.39
CA ARG A 129 -8.14 12.24 1.01
C ARG A 129 -9.54 12.43 0.46
N TRP A 130 -10.46 11.52 0.76
CA TRP A 130 -11.85 11.66 0.36
C TRP A 130 -12.53 12.85 1.06
N ALA A 131 -12.33 12.99 2.38
CA ALA A 131 -12.86 14.12 3.15
C ALA A 131 -12.35 15.47 2.63
N ASN A 132 -11.04 15.59 2.34
CA ASN A 132 -10.48 16.80 1.74
C ASN A 132 -11.08 17.08 0.36
N GLY A 133 -11.30 16.06 -0.47
CA GLY A 133 -11.96 16.24 -1.77
C GLY A 133 -13.38 16.81 -1.65
N VAL A 134 -14.17 16.33 -0.69
CA VAL A 134 -15.51 16.84 -0.41
C VAL A 134 -15.46 18.27 0.10
N ILE A 135 -14.54 18.60 1.00
CA ILE A 135 -14.38 19.97 1.51
C ILE A 135 -14.07 20.95 0.39
N TRP A 136 -13.14 20.63 -0.50
CA TRP A 136 -12.81 21.48 -1.66
C TRP A 136 -13.99 21.61 -2.61
N ALA A 137 -14.74 20.53 -2.87
CA ALA A 137 -15.94 20.59 -3.69
C ALA A 137 -16.99 21.55 -3.11
N LEU A 138 -17.20 21.54 -1.78
CA LEU A 138 -18.10 22.46 -1.10
C LEU A 138 -17.61 23.90 -1.18
N ILE A 139 -16.32 24.14 -0.91
CA ILE A 139 -15.73 25.51 -0.97
C ILE A 139 -15.90 26.12 -2.37
N PHE A 140 -15.71 25.36 -3.43
CA PHE A 140 -15.87 25.86 -4.79
C PHE A 140 -17.35 25.96 -5.23
N SER A 141 -18.25 25.14 -4.68
CA SER A 141 -19.67 25.18 -5.04
C SER A 141 -20.42 26.36 -4.43
N ILE A 142 -20.08 26.80 -3.21
CA ILE A 142 -20.76 27.89 -2.52
C ILE A 142 -20.76 29.20 -3.32
N PRO A 143 -19.62 29.73 -3.81
CA PRO A 143 -19.62 30.97 -4.61
C PRO A 143 -20.37 30.82 -5.92
N ILE A 144 -20.40 29.66 -6.55
CA ILE A 144 -21.14 29.38 -7.77
C ILE A 144 -22.65 29.55 -7.52
N TRP A 145 -23.15 28.94 -6.45
CA TRP A 145 -24.58 29.06 -6.07
C TRP A 145 -24.98 30.49 -5.67
N LEU A 146 -24.08 31.22 -4.99
CA LEU A 146 -24.32 32.64 -4.67
C LEU A 146 -24.41 33.51 -5.91
N ILE A 147 -23.48 33.33 -6.86
CA ILE A 147 -23.52 34.08 -8.15
C ILE A 147 -24.79 33.74 -8.93
N LEU A 148 -25.14 32.45 -9.01
CA LEU A 148 -26.34 32.01 -9.70
C LEU A 148 -27.60 32.57 -9.05
N GLY A 149 -27.66 32.61 -7.73
CA GLY A 149 -28.74 33.20 -6.95
C GLY A 149 -28.90 34.69 -7.20
N ILE A 150 -27.81 35.46 -7.27
CA ILE A 150 -27.81 36.90 -7.57
C ILE A 150 -28.30 37.14 -9.01
N ILE A 151 -27.81 36.35 -9.97
CA ILE A 151 -28.26 36.47 -11.39
C ILE A 151 -29.76 36.17 -11.50
N LEU A 152 -30.22 35.09 -10.85
CA LEU A 152 -31.64 34.72 -10.88
C LEU A 152 -32.53 35.79 -10.23
N ALA A 153 -32.10 36.33 -9.10
CA ALA A 153 -32.81 37.43 -8.42
C ALA A 153 -32.88 38.70 -9.27
N SER A 154 -31.85 39.03 -10.05
CA SER A 154 -31.86 40.19 -10.94
C SER A 154 -32.74 39.99 -12.16
N ILE A 155 -32.94 38.76 -12.63
CA ILE A 155 -33.80 38.44 -13.78
C ILE A 155 -35.29 38.40 -13.39
N LEU A 156 -35.59 37.93 -12.17
CA LEU A 156 -36.97 37.79 -11.69
C LEU A 156 -37.50 39.03 -10.95
N GLY A 157 -36.64 40.02 -10.66
CA GLY A 157 -36.97 41.25 -9.95
C GLY A 157 -37.30 42.46 -10.86
N ASP A 158 -37.25 42.26 -12.19
CA ASP A 158 -37.72 43.18 -13.20
C ASP A 158 -39.11 42.72 -13.71
#